data_c6c12a970cbf45081e86c58070241acd
#
_entry.id   c6c12a970cbf45081e86c58070241acd
#
_cell.length_a   1.000
_cell.length_b   1.000
_cell.length_c   1.000
_cell.angle_alpha   90.00
_cell.angle_beta   90.00
_cell.angle_gamma   90.00
#
_symmetry.space_group_name_H-M   'P 1'
#
loop_
_entity.id
_entity.type
_entity.pdbx_description
1 polymer ?
#
loop_
_entity_poly.entity_id
_entity_poly.type
_entity_poly.pdbx_seq_one_letter_code
_entity_poly.pdbx_strand_id
1 'polypeptide(L)'
;DQKNPMIPGSSLRGMIRSVYETITESCLSTMKPDTHLFSRAGAEQHYKPGILKEKDGEWKLYKVKEIDAPPAATTAAAIVPKLYKVEKIYKVPDKNAYKKGKKIKVKMELSYRTEIENGVRCLVADDNTKFRMGDSVETEIESGMYVSKLSLVNESDQYVYVGEAFSNKRFERVFEIGKEIGDLRENAVKTAMQLLEETLKVYRNTAINKMYPDEHTGYADYEYAKKEKKVIPIWYQKDQKTKKVKLSMACIGRIGYYTTLDDLVKKKVPCQNRKKLCSACNLFGMAREEAVGGRVRITDARAKGEVKWQKNVKLKTLATPRYSYWPFYAKTNSFKYPTDYESPEVEIRGRKYYWHIPEAAHNKNIYRDLRKEENINQNMQSGYFDLADTGSKFEFRIYYNEITTVQLDELKWTLCLGENRLNGNSCHKLGRGKPLGLGSVKVCIINQTERKLSPEYHLEIENNLEKLGGMLHKQYKSVKEIQRISDFNIMENKKVEYPMILCPESMQESDRVKKNDLASHNWFSENKSPKNKKENKVQCLPGILSEDPALYYYEYMDTSKLNSNRSNTTQKEKNRR
;
A
#
# COMPACT_ATOMS: atom_id res chain seq x y z
N ASP A 1 -6.71 -31.07 -8.32
CA ASP A 1 -7.42 -32.17 -8.98
C ASP A 1 -8.94 -31.97 -8.79
N GLN A 2 -9.68 -31.78 -9.88
CA GLN A 2 -11.14 -31.58 -9.84
C GLN A 2 -11.90 -32.85 -9.48
N LYS A 3 -11.28 -34.00 -9.62
CA LYS A 3 -11.90 -35.30 -9.28
C LYS A 3 -11.96 -35.54 -7.76
N ASN A 4 -10.96 -35.03 -7.03
CA ASN A 4 -10.89 -35.14 -5.57
C ASN A 4 -10.55 -33.77 -4.95
N PRO A 5 -11.49 -32.82 -5.00
CA PRO A 5 -11.22 -31.48 -4.48
C PRO A 5 -11.01 -31.50 -2.97
N MET A 6 -10.02 -30.74 -2.53
CA MET A 6 -9.74 -30.59 -1.12
C MET A 6 -9.39 -29.14 -0.77
N ILE A 7 -9.63 -28.76 0.48
CA ILE A 7 -9.20 -27.49 1.05
C ILE A 7 -7.99 -27.80 1.96
N PRO A 8 -6.82 -27.20 1.70
CA PRO A 8 -5.63 -27.45 2.52
C PRO A 8 -5.86 -27.11 4.00
N GLY A 9 -5.44 -28.00 4.88
CA GLY A 9 -5.52 -27.81 6.33
C GLY A 9 -4.80 -26.55 6.82
N SER A 10 -3.73 -26.15 6.13
CA SER A 10 -3.05 -24.87 6.37
C SER A 10 -3.94 -23.65 6.13
N SER A 11 -4.80 -23.68 5.11
CA SER A 11 -5.76 -22.61 4.81
C SER A 11 -6.85 -22.53 5.88
N LEU A 12 -7.37 -23.71 6.29
CA LEU A 12 -8.34 -23.81 7.39
C LEU A 12 -7.72 -23.31 8.71
N ARG A 13 -6.48 -23.74 9.00
CA ARG A 13 -5.75 -23.29 10.18
C ARG A 13 -5.59 -21.76 10.21
N GLY A 14 -5.23 -21.16 9.07
CA GLY A 14 -5.10 -19.70 8.97
C GLY A 14 -6.42 -18.97 9.22
N MET A 15 -7.53 -19.49 8.67
CA MET A 15 -8.88 -18.95 8.88
C MET A 15 -9.27 -19.03 10.36
N ILE A 16 -9.18 -20.21 10.95
CA ILE A 16 -9.56 -20.49 12.35
C ILE A 16 -8.67 -19.67 13.31
N ARG A 17 -7.35 -19.71 13.11
CA ARG A 17 -6.41 -18.95 13.93
C ARG A 17 -6.69 -17.46 13.91
N SER A 18 -7.01 -16.88 12.75
CA SER A 18 -7.31 -15.46 12.63
C SER A 18 -8.50 -15.02 13.48
N VAL A 19 -9.56 -15.81 13.48
CA VAL A 19 -10.75 -15.56 14.32
C VAL A 19 -10.43 -15.76 15.79
N TYR A 20 -9.77 -16.87 16.15
CA TYR A 20 -9.36 -17.17 17.51
C TYR A 20 -8.47 -16.07 18.08
N GLU A 21 -7.44 -15.63 17.35
CA GLU A 21 -6.59 -14.51 17.75
C GLU A 21 -7.38 -13.21 17.99
N THR A 22 -8.47 -13.01 17.29
CA THR A 22 -9.30 -11.81 17.43
C THR A 22 -10.18 -11.88 18.67
N ILE A 23 -10.90 -12.99 18.87
CA ILE A 23 -11.82 -13.14 20.01
C ILE A 23 -11.08 -13.21 21.36
N THR A 24 -9.85 -13.74 21.36
CA THR A 24 -9.00 -13.82 22.55
C THR A 24 -8.07 -12.61 22.70
N GLU A 25 -8.23 -11.58 21.86
CA GLU A 25 -7.36 -10.40 21.80
C GLU A 25 -5.86 -10.73 21.79
N SER A 26 -5.51 -11.88 21.23
CA SER A 26 -4.15 -12.38 21.16
C SER A 26 -3.25 -11.52 20.24
N CYS A 27 -1.96 -11.77 20.31
CA CYS A 27 -0.94 -11.04 19.57
C CYS A 27 -1.12 -11.15 18.04
N LEU A 28 -0.52 -10.22 17.30
CA LEU A 28 -0.44 -10.24 15.85
C LEU A 28 0.72 -11.15 15.42
N SER A 29 0.56 -12.46 15.55
CA SER A 29 1.62 -13.46 15.52
C SER A 29 2.51 -13.47 14.28
N THR A 30 1.99 -13.05 13.13
CA THR A 30 2.74 -13.00 11.85
C THR A 30 3.41 -11.64 11.58
N MET A 31 3.19 -10.67 12.44
CA MET A 31 3.78 -9.35 12.30
C MET A 31 5.29 -9.37 12.56
N LYS A 32 6.03 -8.53 11.84
CA LYS A 32 7.44 -8.22 12.09
C LYS A 32 7.51 -6.89 12.82
N PRO A 33 7.84 -6.86 14.13
CA PRO A 33 7.77 -5.66 14.97
C PRO A 33 8.60 -4.49 14.43
N ASP A 34 9.83 -4.79 14.03
CA ASP A 34 10.82 -3.80 13.59
C ASP A 34 10.57 -3.23 12.19
N THR A 35 9.44 -3.59 11.56
CA THR A 35 9.13 -3.11 10.22
C THR A 35 8.68 -1.66 10.26
N HIS A 36 9.38 -0.82 9.53
CA HIS A 36 8.95 0.55 9.27
C HIS A 36 7.88 0.58 8.18
N LEU A 37 6.89 1.42 8.37
CA LEU A 37 5.89 1.69 7.35
C LEU A 37 6.38 2.80 6.42
N PHE A 38 5.79 2.89 5.25
CA PHE A 38 6.07 3.98 4.32
C PHE A 38 4.79 4.45 3.62
N SER A 39 4.81 5.68 3.17
CA SER A 39 3.73 6.23 2.33
C SER A 39 4.31 7.01 1.15
N ARG A 40 3.47 7.29 0.17
CA ARG A 40 3.83 8.23 -0.88
C ARG A 40 3.66 9.65 -0.37
N ALA A 41 4.70 10.47 -0.54
CA ALA A 41 4.61 11.89 -0.26
C ALA A 41 3.50 12.52 -1.13
N GLY A 42 2.65 13.35 -0.54
CA GLY A 42 1.71 14.17 -1.29
C GLY A 42 2.44 15.35 -1.96
N ALA A 43 1.87 15.90 -3.01
CA ALA A 43 2.43 17.06 -3.69
C ALA A 43 2.52 18.30 -2.79
N GLU A 44 1.73 18.34 -1.72
CA GLU A 44 1.75 19.36 -0.67
C GLU A 44 2.92 19.21 0.33
N GLN A 45 3.54 18.04 0.37
CA GLN A 45 4.73 17.80 1.17
C GLN A 45 5.95 18.25 0.36
N HIS A 46 6.33 19.51 0.52
CA HIS A 46 7.44 20.11 -0.20
C HIS A 46 8.78 19.50 0.21
N TYR A 47 9.21 18.48 -0.53
CA TYR A 47 10.56 17.96 -0.43
C TYR A 47 11.50 18.92 -1.13
N LYS A 48 12.53 19.35 -0.39
CA LYS A 48 13.59 20.21 -0.91
C LYS A 48 14.69 19.36 -1.53
N PRO A 49 15.34 19.82 -2.59
CA PRO A 49 16.55 19.18 -3.08
C PRO A 49 17.69 19.35 -2.08
N GLY A 50 18.48 18.30 -1.93
CA GLY A 50 19.63 18.26 -1.03
C GLY A 50 20.71 17.34 -1.57
N ILE A 51 21.80 17.26 -0.86
CA ILE A 51 22.97 16.46 -1.23
C ILE A 51 23.48 15.75 0.01
N LEU A 52 23.66 14.44 -0.09
CA LEU A 52 24.39 13.65 0.89
C LEU A 52 25.85 13.54 0.45
N LYS A 53 26.77 13.90 1.34
CA LYS A 53 28.22 13.78 1.12
C LYS A 53 28.86 13.18 2.35
N GLU A 54 29.74 12.20 2.15
CA GLU A 54 30.55 11.63 3.23
C GLU A 54 31.66 12.61 3.62
N LYS A 55 31.76 12.90 4.90
CA LYS A 55 32.80 13.72 5.48
C LYS A 55 33.24 13.11 6.80
N ASP A 56 34.52 12.89 6.98
CA ASP A 56 35.11 12.31 8.20
C ASP A 56 34.47 10.95 8.60
N GLY A 57 34.12 10.13 7.62
CA GLY A 57 33.47 8.83 7.83
C GLY A 57 31.96 8.87 8.12
N GLU A 58 31.36 10.06 8.13
CA GLU A 58 29.94 10.25 8.36
C GLU A 58 29.23 10.90 7.18
N TRP A 59 28.03 10.45 6.90
CA TRP A 59 27.17 11.09 5.90
C TRP A 59 26.55 12.36 6.46
N LYS A 60 26.79 13.47 5.78
CA LYS A 60 26.22 14.79 6.10
C LYS A 60 25.23 15.20 5.01
N LEU A 61 24.23 15.98 5.38
CA LEU A 61 23.21 16.48 4.47
C LEU A 61 23.43 17.98 4.22
N TYR A 62 23.52 18.34 2.95
CA TYR A 62 23.72 19.70 2.49
C TYR A 62 22.48 20.21 1.75
N LYS A 63 22.22 21.49 1.84
CA LYS A 63 21.26 22.14 0.95
C LYS A 63 21.82 22.21 -0.47
N VAL A 64 20.95 22.27 -1.46
CA VAL A 64 21.33 22.78 -2.78
C VAL A 64 21.45 24.29 -2.68
N LYS A 65 22.45 24.86 -3.35
CA LYS A 65 22.68 26.29 -3.39
C LYS A 65 21.44 27.02 -3.92
N GLU A 66 21.09 28.10 -3.29
CA GLU A 66 19.90 28.89 -3.62
C GLU A 66 20.37 30.15 -4.38
N ILE A 67 19.56 30.58 -5.34
CA ILE A 67 19.76 31.85 -6.05
C ILE A 67 18.57 32.77 -5.76
N ASP A 68 18.84 34.04 -5.69
CA ASP A 68 17.77 35.03 -5.62
C ASP A 68 16.97 34.99 -6.92
N ALA A 69 15.65 34.95 -6.82
CA ALA A 69 14.80 34.97 -7.98
C ALA A 69 14.95 36.33 -8.71
N PRO A 70 15.04 36.34 -10.05
CA PRO A 70 15.10 37.60 -10.77
C PRO A 70 13.84 38.45 -10.49
N PRO A 71 13.94 39.79 -10.45
CA PRO A 71 12.92 40.72 -9.95
C PRO A 71 11.61 40.79 -10.72
N ALA A 72 11.40 39.94 -11.71
CA ALA A 72 10.16 39.89 -12.52
C ALA A 72 9.01 39.06 -11.92
N ALA A 73 9.18 38.43 -10.77
CA ALA A 73 8.10 37.71 -10.07
C ALA A 73 7.56 38.59 -8.93
N THR A 74 6.55 39.36 -9.22
CA THR A 74 5.78 40.10 -8.21
C THR A 74 5.14 39.09 -7.23
N THR A 75 5.71 39.02 -6.08
CA THR A 75 5.25 38.66 -4.74
C THR A 75 6.35 37.90 -4.00
N ALA A 76 6.88 38.49 -2.94
CA ALA A 76 7.86 37.99 -1.98
C ALA A 76 9.02 37.17 -2.60
N ALA A 77 10.24 37.67 -2.50
CA ALA A 77 11.46 37.06 -3.04
C ALA A 77 11.51 35.53 -2.77
N ALA A 78 11.08 34.76 -3.75
CA ALA A 78 11.06 33.30 -3.65
C ALA A 78 12.51 32.83 -3.88
N ILE A 79 13.13 32.33 -2.82
CA ILE A 79 14.46 31.69 -2.92
C ILE A 79 14.27 30.39 -3.72
N VAL A 80 14.88 30.32 -4.90
CA VAL A 80 14.76 29.17 -5.81
C VAL A 80 16.02 28.32 -5.74
N PRO A 81 15.90 26.99 -5.52
CA PRO A 81 17.06 26.10 -5.55
C PRO A 81 17.73 26.10 -6.93
N LYS A 82 19.05 26.18 -6.95
CA LYS A 82 19.86 26.16 -8.18
C LYS A 82 19.94 24.74 -8.74
N LEU A 83 18.92 24.37 -9.54
CA LEU A 83 18.79 23.08 -10.20
C LEU A 83 18.93 23.28 -11.71
N TYR A 84 20.09 22.99 -12.22
CA TYR A 84 20.31 23.04 -13.65
C TYR A 84 19.53 21.92 -14.37
N LYS A 85 19.00 22.21 -15.55
CA LYS A 85 18.17 21.30 -16.34
C LYS A 85 18.95 20.80 -17.54
N VAL A 86 19.18 19.49 -17.56
CA VAL A 86 19.76 18.80 -18.71
C VAL A 86 18.64 18.25 -19.57
N GLU A 87 18.45 18.76 -20.76
CA GLU A 87 17.37 18.37 -21.66
C GLU A 87 17.69 17.03 -22.35
N LYS A 88 16.72 16.12 -22.35
CA LYS A 88 16.81 14.85 -23.08
C LYS A 88 16.14 14.95 -24.43
N ILE A 89 16.76 14.35 -25.44
CA ILE A 89 16.07 14.14 -26.72
C ILE A 89 15.11 12.99 -26.59
N TYR A 90 13.87 13.29 -26.94
CA TYR A 90 12.92 12.26 -27.33
C TYR A 90 13.07 12.04 -28.82
N LYS A 91 13.34 10.80 -29.27
CA LYS A 91 13.10 10.44 -30.67
C LYS A 91 11.63 10.74 -30.94
N VAL A 92 11.36 11.84 -31.61
CA VAL A 92 10.02 12.15 -32.11
C VAL A 92 9.74 11.12 -33.20
N PRO A 93 8.77 10.21 -33.01
CA PRO A 93 8.34 9.40 -34.14
C PRO A 93 7.57 10.33 -35.06
N ASP A 94 8.10 10.50 -36.26
CA ASP A 94 7.43 11.05 -37.43
C ASP A 94 7.06 12.55 -37.45
N LYS A 95 7.38 13.16 -38.60
CA LYS A 95 7.20 14.59 -38.90
C LYS A 95 5.75 15.11 -38.84
N ASN A 96 4.77 14.26 -38.57
CA ASN A 96 3.34 14.58 -38.58
C ASN A 96 2.70 14.78 -37.20
N ALA A 97 3.47 14.80 -36.13
CA ALA A 97 2.95 15.08 -34.77
C ALA A 97 2.75 16.58 -34.46
N TYR A 98 2.52 17.40 -35.48
CA TYR A 98 2.10 18.79 -35.34
C TYR A 98 0.61 18.87 -35.00
N LYS A 99 0.24 18.87 -33.73
CA LYS A 99 -1.08 19.33 -33.30
C LYS A 99 -0.97 20.68 -32.58
N LYS A 100 -1.53 21.69 -33.28
CA LYS A 100 -1.86 23.04 -32.81
C LYS A 100 -0.71 23.99 -32.41
N GLY A 101 -0.12 24.63 -33.40
CA GLY A 101 0.17 26.08 -33.35
C GLY A 101 1.29 26.56 -32.44
N LYS A 102 2.15 25.71 -31.86
CA LYS A 102 3.36 26.15 -31.20
C LYS A 102 4.59 25.70 -31.97
N LYS A 103 5.29 26.65 -32.58
CA LYS A 103 6.64 26.46 -33.11
C LYS A 103 7.56 26.10 -31.94
N ILE A 104 7.89 24.83 -31.79
CA ILE A 104 9.00 24.38 -30.94
C ILE A 104 10.24 24.58 -31.79
N LYS A 105 11.08 25.55 -31.47
CA LYS A 105 12.43 25.65 -32.00
C LYS A 105 13.20 24.43 -31.50
N VAL A 106 13.39 23.46 -32.38
CA VAL A 106 14.36 22.38 -32.16
C VAL A 106 15.72 22.96 -32.46
N LYS A 107 16.46 23.39 -31.44
CA LYS A 107 17.89 23.62 -31.54
C LYS A 107 18.57 22.26 -31.44
N MET A 108 19.17 21.82 -32.50
CA MET A 108 19.95 20.60 -32.61
C MET A 108 21.39 20.86 -32.17
N GLU A 109 21.64 20.98 -30.89
CA GLU A 109 23.01 20.89 -30.36
C GLU A 109 22.94 20.38 -28.92
N LEU A 110 23.56 19.24 -28.69
CA LEU A 110 23.67 18.46 -27.46
C LEU A 110 22.41 17.74 -26.99
N SER A 111 22.33 16.51 -27.40
CA SER A 111 21.27 15.57 -27.00
C SER A 111 21.77 14.58 -25.96
N TYR A 112 21.14 14.58 -24.79
CA TYR A 112 21.39 13.56 -23.79
C TYR A 112 20.31 12.49 -23.84
N ARG A 113 20.70 11.21 -23.80
CA ARG A 113 19.78 10.08 -23.68
C ARG A 113 20.00 9.36 -22.35
N THR A 114 19.00 8.66 -21.87
CA THR A 114 19.13 7.81 -20.68
C THR A 114 19.30 6.36 -21.11
N GLU A 115 20.33 5.70 -20.58
CA GLU A 115 20.60 4.28 -20.75
C GLU A 115 20.68 3.59 -19.39
N ILE A 116 20.47 2.28 -19.35
CA ILE A 116 20.69 1.46 -18.16
C ILE A 116 21.83 0.50 -18.44
N GLU A 117 22.90 0.60 -17.65
CA GLU A 117 24.07 -0.25 -17.76
C GLU A 117 24.33 -0.97 -16.44
N ASN A 118 24.34 -2.30 -16.47
CA ASN A 118 24.45 -3.12 -15.25
C ASN A 118 23.43 -2.77 -14.16
N GLY A 119 22.22 -2.37 -14.57
CA GLY A 119 21.15 -1.98 -13.66
C GLY A 119 21.27 -0.54 -13.09
N VAL A 120 22.33 0.18 -13.42
CA VAL A 120 22.57 1.57 -13.04
C VAL A 120 22.22 2.48 -14.21
N ARG A 121 21.55 3.57 -13.93
CA ARG A 121 21.13 4.55 -14.93
C ARG A 121 22.26 5.51 -15.27
N CYS A 122 22.44 5.75 -16.56
CA CYS A 122 23.40 6.70 -17.08
C CYS A 122 22.67 7.75 -17.91
N LEU A 123 23.09 8.99 -17.80
CA LEU A 123 22.83 10.04 -18.78
C LEU A 123 24.01 10.00 -19.78
N VAL A 124 23.72 9.85 -21.05
CA VAL A 124 24.73 9.66 -22.10
C VAL A 124 24.66 10.83 -23.06
N ALA A 125 25.80 11.50 -23.26
CA ALA A 125 25.95 12.56 -24.26
C ALA A 125 26.15 12.00 -25.69
N ASP A 126 26.11 12.86 -26.70
CA ASP A 126 26.28 12.45 -28.10
C ASP A 126 27.66 11.90 -28.42
N ASP A 127 28.68 12.32 -27.68
CA ASP A 127 30.06 11.78 -27.75
C ASP A 127 30.21 10.45 -27.00
N ASN A 128 29.10 9.87 -26.51
CA ASN A 128 29.03 8.67 -25.66
C ASN A 128 29.64 8.82 -24.25
N THR A 129 29.95 10.02 -23.81
CA THR A 129 30.30 10.27 -22.42
C THR A 129 29.13 9.90 -21.51
N LYS A 130 29.40 9.09 -20.48
CA LYS A 130 28.37 8.57 -19.55
C LYS A 130 28.49 9.27 -18.20
N PHE A 131 27.37 9.83 -17.74
CA PHE A 131 27.25 10.47 -16.44
C PHE A 131 26.32 9.65 -15.56
N ARG A 132 26.75 9.34 -14.35
CA ARG A 132 25.99 8.59 -13.35
C ARG A 132 25.65 9.45 -12.15
N MET A 133 24.72 8.98 -11.32
CA MET A 133 24.37 9.68 -10.10
C MET A 133 25.59 9.98 -9.24
N GLY A 134 25.75 11.25 -8.87
CA GLY A 134 26.84 11.72 -8.02
C GLY A 134 28.15 12.02 -8.72
N ASP A 135 28.22 11.89 -10.05
CA ASP A 135 29.40 12.34 -10.79
C ASP A 135 29.59 13.84 -10.65
N SER A 136 30.84 14.25 -10.40
CA SER A 136 31.25 15.66 -10.38
C SER A 136 31.32 16.18 -11.79
N VAL A 137 30.70 17.32 -12.03
CA VAL A 137 30.61 17.91 -13.37
C VAL A 137 30.78 19.42 -13.35
N GLU A 138 31.19 19.96 -14.48
CA GLU A 138 31.05 21.36 -14.82
C GLU A 138 29.94 21.53 -15.85
N THR A 139 29.16 22.61 -15.71
CA THR A 139 28.04 22.92 -16.59
C THR A 139 28.29 24.25 -17.32
N GLU A 140 28.22 24.22 -18.65
CA GLU A 140 28.02 25.43 -19.46
C GLU A 140 26.52 25.68 -19.58
N ILE A 141 26.09 26.90 -19.36
CA ILE A 141 24.66 27.27 -19.32
C ILE A 141 24.34 28.11 -20.56
N GLU A 142 23.34 27.67 -21.31
CA GLU A 142 22.86 28.39 -22.50
C GLU A 142 21.98 29.59 -22.13
N SER A 143 20.95 29.34 -21.29
CA SER A 143 20.03 30.39 -20.83
C SER A 143 19.34 29.99 -19.53
N GLY A 144 19.30 30.89 -18.56
CA GLY A 144 18.67 30.63 -17.27
C GLY A 144 19.29 29.43 -16.54
N MET A 145 18.60 28.28 -16.48
CA MET A 145 19.08 27.06 -15.81
C MET A 145 19.22 25.88 -16.76
N TYR A 146 19.25 26.09 -18.05
CA TYR A 146 19.43 25.03 -19.07
C TYR A 146 20.91 24.84 -19.38
N VAL A 147 21.34 23.59 -19.29
CA VAL A 147 22.71 23.18 -19.58
C VAL A 147 22.89 23.03 -21.07
N SER A 148 23.90 23.73 -21.65
CA SER A 148 24.34 23.54 -23.03
C SER A 148 25.36 22.42 -23.15
N LYS A 149 26.27 22.29 -22.16
CA LYS A 149 27.29 21.26 -22.12
C LYS A 149 27.53 20.77 -20.71
N LEU A 150 27.81 19.48 -20.58
CA LEU A 150 28.16 18.81 -19.35
C LEU A 150 29.50 18.12 -19.52
N SER A 151 30.45 18.38 -18.62
CA SER A 151 31.79 17.80 -18.65
C SER A 151 32.10 17.10 -17.33
N LEU A 152 32.65 15.89 -17.38
CA LEU A 152 33.13 15.18 -16.19
C LEU A 152 34.41 15.85 -15.68
N VAL A 153 34.48 16.06 -14.36
CA VAL A 153 35.65 16.60 -13.68
C VAL A 153 35.94 15.79 -12.41
N ASN A 154 37.18 15.86 -11.92
CA ASN A 154 37.55 15.10 -10.72
C ASN A 154 36.92 15.71 -9.46
N GLU A 155 36.82 17.00 -9.37
CA GLU A 155 36.22 17.73 -8.24
C GLU A 155 35.39 18.90 -8.74
N SER A 156 34.21 19.08 -8.15
CA SER A 156 33.31 20.20 -8.42
C SER A 156 32.31 20.33 -7.27
N ASP A 157 31.62 21.48 -7.24
CA ASP A 157 30.43 21.69 -6.40
C ASP A 157 29.13 21.27 -7.10
N GLN A 158 29.21 20.73 -8.31
CA GLN A 158 28.06 20.35 -9.12
C GLN A 158 28.04 18.85 -9.35
N TYR A 159 26.88 18.23 -9.10
CA TYR A 159 26.70 16.78 -9.12
C TYR A 159 25.50 16.38 -9.95
N VAL A 160 25.66 15.33 -10.77
CA VAL A 160 24.59 14.79 -11.61
C VAL A 160 23.57 14.06 -10.78
N TYR A 161 22.30 14.40 -11.00
CA TYR A 161 21.15 13.65 -10.52
C TYR A 161 20.42 13.01 -11.68
N VAL A 162 20.47 11.68 -11.76
CA VAL A 162 19.69 10.88 -12.70
C VAL A 162 18.47 10.37 -11.94
N GLY A 163 17.33 10.98 -12.17
CA GLY A 163 16.11 10.70 -11.42
C GLY A 163 15.32 9.51 -11.94
N GLU A 164 14.13 9.28 -11.36
CA GLU A 164 13.26 8.19 -11.78
C GLU A 164 12.99 8.18 -13.29
N ALA A 165 13.10 7.00 -13.89
CA ALA A 165 12.79 6.79 -15.29
C ALA A 165 11.28 6.70 -15.50
N PHE A 166 10.65 7.83 -15.62
CA PHE A 166 9.43 7.85 -16.43
C PHE A 166 9.84 8.11 -17.89
N SER A 167 9.34 7.30 -18.81
CA SER A 167 9.59 7.46 -20.24
C SER A 167 9.30 8.88 -20.77
N ASN A 168 8.48 9.64 -20.05
CA ASN A 168 8.08 11.01 -20.39
C ASN A 168 8.82 12.10 -19.63
N LYS A 169 9.86 11.79 -18.86
CA LYS A 169 10.62 12.79 -18.11
C LYS A 169 11.54 13.56 -19.08
N ARG A 170 11.31 14.86 -19.18
CA ARG A 170 11.99 15.73 -20.14
C ARG A 170 13.41 16.14 -19.70
N PHE A 171 13.65 16.26 -18.40
CA PHE A 171 14.90 16.80 -17.88
C PHE A 171 15.50 15.91 -16.79
N GLU A 172 16.81 15.70 -16.83
CA GLU A 172 17.61 15.37 -15.66
C GLU A 172 18.07 16.63 -14.94
N ARG A 173 18.82 16.49 -13.85
CA ARG A 173 19.21 17.63 -13.01
C ARG A 173 20.70 17.56 -12.68
N VAL A 174 21.29 18.75 -12.52
CA VAL A 174 22.57 18.91 -11.82
C VAL A 174 22.30 19.73 -10.57
N PHE A 175 22.78 19.24 -9.43
CA PHE A 175 22.63 19.86 -8.12
C PHE A 175 23.94 20.53 -7.75
N GLU A 176 23.90 21.81 -7.38
CA GLU A 176 25.06 22.53 -6.86
C GLU A 176 25.01 22.55 -5.34
N ILE A 177 26.10 22.09 -4.67
CA ILE A 177 26.15 21.97 -3.22
C ILE A 177 26.20 23.35 -2.55
N GLY A 178 25.40 23.49 -1.50
CA GLY A 178 25.36 24.69 -0.67
C GLY A 178 25.82 24.38 0.75
N LYS A 179 25.24 25.08 1.72
CA LYS A 179 25.61 24.95 3.14
C LYS A 179 25.11 23.62 3.74
N GLU A 180 25.89 23.07 4.67
CA GLU A 180 25.48 21.92 5.49
C GLU A 180 24.20 22.25 6.29
N ILE A 181 23.32 21.28 6.43
CA ILE A 181 22.09 21.42 7.21
C ILE A 181 22.40 21.13 8.67
N GLY A 182 22.48 22.18 9.46
CA GLY A 182 22.63 22.10 10.90
C GLY A 182 21.31 21.85 11.64
N ASP A 183 21.40 21.81 12.98
CA ASP A 183 20.27 21.68 13.90
C ASP A 183 19.42 20.43 13.58
N LEU A 184 20.10 19.29 13.41
CA LEU A 184 19.49 17.97 13.24
C LEU A 184 19.57 17.18 14.54
N ARG A 185 18.61 16.26 14.74
CA ARG A 185 18.69 15.27 15.81
C ARG A 185 19.93 14.40 15.60
N GLU A 186 20.52 13.94 16.68
CA GLU A 186 21.61 12.96 16.64
C GLU A 186 21.25 11.77 15.74
N ASN A 187 22.17 11.33 14.91
CA ASN A 187 21.98 10.25 13.94
C ASN A 187 20.83 10.44 12.94
N ALA A 188 20.26 11.64 12.79
CA ALA A 188 19.11 11.87 11.91
C ALA A 188 19.38 11.47 10.45
N VAL A 189 20.54 11.80 9.90
CA VAL A 189 20.91 11.47 8.52
C VAL A 189 21.09 9.96 8.36
N LYS A 190 21.83 9.32 9.27
CA LYS A 190 22.05 7.87 9.29
C LYS A 190 20.72 7.09 9.32
N THR A 191 19.82 7.45 10.24
CA THR A 191 18.49 6.83 10.34
C THR A 191 17.66 7.07 9.08
N ALA A 192 17.67 8.28 8.54
CA ALA A 192 16.93 8.60 7.32
C ALA A 192 17.44 7.82 6.09
N MET A 193 18.76 7.58 6.00
CA MET A 193 19.35 6.73 4.96
C MET A 193 18.90 5.27 5.11
N GLN A 194 18.88 4.74 6.34
CA GLN A 194 18.37 3.38 6.59
C GLN A 194 16.90 3.23 6.16
N LEU A 195 16.04 4.17 6.54
CA LEU A 195 14.64 4.18 6.14
C LEU A 195 14.46 4.30 4.62
N LEU A 196 15.30 5.10 3.97
CA LEU A 196 15.31 5.18 2.51
C LEU A 196 15.69 3.83 1.88
N GLU A 197 16.74 3.19 2.37
CA GLU A 197 17.19 1.88 1.88
C GLU A 197 16.12 0.81 2.03
N GLU A 198 15.45 0.74 3.18
CA GLU A 198 14.32 -0.17 3.38
C GLU A 198 13.18 0.09 2.38
N THR A 199 12.86 1.36 2.15
CA THR A 199 11.85 1.76 1.18
C THR A 199 12.24 1.35 -0.25
N LEU A 200 13.49 1.55 -0.63
CA LEU A 200 14.02 1.19 -1.96
C LEU A 200 14.09 -0.33 -2.16
N LYS A 201 14.43 -1.11 -1.12
CA LYS A 201 14.40 -2.58 -1.17
C LYS A 201 13.01 -3.13 -1.48
N VAL A 202 11.96 -2.50 -0.94
CA VAL A 202 10.58 -2.88 -1.27
C VAL A 202 10.27 -2.67 -2.74
N TYR A 203 10.77 -1.61 -3.37
CA TYR A 203 10.61 -1.40 -4.80
C TYR A 203 11.34 -2.47 -5.63
N ARG A 204 12.57 -2.81 -5.27
CA ARG A 204 13.36 -3.83 -5.98
C ARG A 204 12.65 -5.19 -6.03
N ASN A 205 11.91 -5.54 -4.98
CA ASN A 205 11.25 -6.84 -4.83
C ASN A 205 9.80 -6.85 -5.37
N THR A 206 9.30 -5.75 -5.93
CA THR A 206 7.93 -5.69 -6.43
C THR A 206 7.80 -6.38 -7.79
N ALA A 207 6.61 -6.94 -8.05
CA ALA A 207 6.28 -7.53 -9.35
C ALA A 207 6.37 -6.52 -10.51
N ILE A 208 6.23 -5.22 -10.21
CA ILE A 208 6.38 -4.13 -11.17
C ILE A 208 7.77 -4.16 -11.84
N ASN A 209 8.84 -4.37 -11.09
CA ASN A 209 10.19 -4.45 -11.65
C ASN A 209 10.40 -5.67 -12.57
N LYS A 210 9.61 -6.74 -12.37
CA LYS A 210 9.62 -7.91 -13.25
C LYS A 210 8.78 -7.70 -14.51
N MET A 211 7.72 -6.90 -14.39
CA MET A 211 6.78 -6.60 -15.47
C MET A 211 7.27 -5.48 -16.40
N TYR A 212 8.00 -4.53 -15.85
CA TYR A 212 8.54 -3.37 -16.56
C TYR A 212 10.04 -3.26 -16.22
N PRO A 213 10.89 -4.10 -16.84
CA PRO A 213 12.34 -4.08 -16.59
C PRO A 213 12.99 -2.71 -16.89
N ASP A 214 12.35 -1.91 -17.74
CA ASP A 214 12.78 -0.56 -18.09
C ASP A 214 12.35 0.50 -17.05
N GLU A 215 11.47 0.16 -16.11
CA GLU A 215 11.08 1.04 -14.99
C GLU A 215 12.08 0.90 -13.83
N HIS A 216 13.02 1.81 -13.82
CA HIS A 216 14.05 1.88 -12.81
C HIS A 216 13.55 2.51 -11.52
N THR A 217 13.89 1.93 -10.37
CA THR A 217 13.37 2.36 -9.07
C THR A 217 14.28 3.33 -8.32
N GLY A 218 15.40 3.69 -8.88
CA GLY A 218 16.43 4.50 -8.21
C GLY A 218 17.28 3.73 -7.18
N TYR A 219 16.94 2.47 -6.89
CA TYR A 219 17.66 1.68 -5.88
C TYR A 219 19.11 1.40 -6.30
N ALA A 220 19.30 0.96 -7.55
CA ALA A 220 20.64 0.64 -8.05
C ALA A 220 21.52 1.90 -8.20
N ASP A 221 20.94 3.04 -8.56
CA ASP A 221 21.66 4.32 -8.63
C ASP A 221 22.13 4.77 -7.25
N TYR A 222 21.27 4.64 -6.24
CA TYR A 222 21.61 4.95 -4.86
C TYR A 222 22.69 4.00 -4.32
N GLU A 223 22.54 2.68 -4.50
CA GLU A 223 23.53 1.70 -4.07
C GLU A 223 24.89 1.93 -4.74
N TYR A 224 24.87 2.20 -6.05
CA TYR A 224 26.07 2.50 -6.80
C TYR A 224 26.80 3.72 -6.21
N ALA A 225 26.10 4.85 -6.08
CA ALA A 225 26.72 6.07 -5.56
C ALA A 225 27.23 5.89 -4.12
N LYS A 226 26.50 5.17 -3.27
CA LYS A 226 26.93 4.87 -1.90
C LYS A 226 28.16 3.97 -1.86
N LYS A 227 28.20 2.89 -2.67
CA LYS A 227 29.32 1.95 -2.74
C LYS A 227 30.59 2.63 -3.23
N GLU A 228 30.46 3.44 -4.26
CA GLU A 228 31.60 4.19 -4.85
C GLU A 228 31.96 5.46 -4.04
N LYS A 229 31.34 5.64 -2.84
CA LYS A 229 31.54 6.83 -1.98
C LYS A 229 31.32 8.17 -2.69
N LYS A 230 30.47 8.16 -3.71
CA LYS A 230 30.10 9.36 -4.44
C LYS A 230 29.12 10.20 -3.64
N VAL A 231 29.03 11.44 -4.01
CA VAL A 231 27.97 12.34 -3.53
C VAL A 231 26.62 11.82 -4.02
N ILE A 232 25.59 11.90 -3.17
CA ILE A 232 24.24 11.45 -3.52
C ILE A 232 23.27 12.63 -3.54
N PRO A 233 22.95 13.17 -4.72
CA PRO A 233 21.85 14.12 -4.85
C PRO A 233 20.54 13.46 -4.46
N ILE A 234 19.75 14.12 -3.60
CA ILE A 234 18.59 13.54 -2.92
C ILE A 234 17.51 14.60 -2.71
N TRP A 235 16.30 14.15 -2.39
CA TRP A 235 15.24 15.01 -1.90
C TRP A 235 15.04 14.79 -0.41
N TYR A 236 14.86 15.87 0.38
CA TYR A 236 14.72 15.76 1.82
C TYR A 236 13.61 16.65 2.37
N GLN A 237 13.12 16.26 3.53
CA GLN A 237 12.26 17.07 4.39
C GLN A 237 12.84 17.06 5.81
N LYS A 238 12.99 18.24 6.42
CA LYS A 238 13.36 18.39 7.83
C LYS A 238 12.12 18.77 8.62
N ASP A 239 11.83 18.01 9.66
CA ASP A 239 10.81 18.38 10.63
C ASP A 239 11.38 19.43 11.59
N GLN A 240 10.71 20.57 11.70
CA GLN A 240 11.21 21.70 12.49
C GLN A 240 11.13 21.46 14.01
N LYS A 241 10.17 20.63 14.46
CA LYS A 241 9.96 20.33 15.88
C LYS A 241 10.84 19.18 16.35
N THR A 242 10.81 18.08 15.65
CA THR A 242 11.52 16.85 16.05
C THR A 242 12.95 16.79 15.56
N LYS A 243 13.35 17.70 14.65
CA LYS A 243 14.66 17.76 13.97
C LYS A 243 15.01 16.47 13.21
N LYS A 244 14.02 15.61 12.96
CA LYS A 244 14.14 14.41 12.12
C LYS A 244 14.23 14.79 10.65
N VAL A 245 14.87 13.93 9.86
CA VAL A 245 15.00 14.09 8.41
C VAL A 245 14.34 12.92 7.71
N LYS A 246 13.62 13.19 6.63
CA LYS A 246 13.09 12.18 5.71
C LYS A 246 13.76 12.37 4.35
N LEU A 247 14.17 11.25 3.73
CA LEU A 247 14.84 11.23 2.44
C LEU A 247 13.98 10.54 1.39
N SER A 248 14.12 10.96 0.15
CA SER A 248 13.44 10.37 -1.00
C SER A 248 14.26 10.53 -2.26
N MET A 249 14.20 9.55 -3.15
CA MET A 249 14.84 9.62 -4.48
C MET A 249 14.10 10.54 -5.46
N ALA A 250 12.94 11.06 -5.09
CA ALA A 250 12.17 11.98 -5.92
C ALA A 250 11.38 12.97 -5.06
N CYS A 251 11.03 14.13 -5.62
CA CYS A 251 10.26 15.16 -4.89
C CYS A 251 8.87 14.70 -4.42
N ILE A 252 8.31 13.67 -5.04
CA ILE A 252 7.02 13.04 -4.69
C ILE A 252 7.17 11.52 -4.52
N GLY A 253 8.34 11.06 -4.10
CA GLY A 253 8.66 9.65 -3.88
C GLY A 253 7.98 9.06 -2.65
N ARG A 254 8.33 7.81 -2.33
CA ARG A 254 7.95 7.19 -1.06
C ARG A 254 8.93 7.58 0.03
N ILE A 255 8.38 7.70 1.23
CA ILE A 255 9.11 8.04 2.45
C ILE A 255 8.85 6.98 3.50
N GLY A 256 9.89 6.60 4.22
CA GLY A 256 9.77 5.75 5.40
C GLY A 256 9.38 6.58 6.63
N TYR A 257 8.59 5.98 7.50
CA TYR A 257 8.28 6.52 8.81
C TYR A 257 9.28 6.03 9.85
N TYR A 258 9.61 6.87 10.81
CA TYR A 258 10.43 6.49 11.98
C TYR A 258 9.71 5.52 12.91
N THR A 259 8.40 5.54 12.90
CA THR A 259 7.54 4.67 13.70
C THR A 259 7.56 3.26 13.13
N THR A 260 7.79 2.27 13.97
CA THR A 260 7.75 0.85 13.64
C THR A 260 6.34 0.29 13.81
N LEU A 261 6.11 -0.94 13.36
CA LEU A 261 4.86 -1.64 13.66
C LEU A 261 4.69 -1.89 15.16
N ASP A 262 5.77 -2.10 15.87
CA ASP A 262 5.76 -2.28 17.33
C ASP A 262 5.16 -1.05 18.04
N ASP A 263 5.63 0.14 17.68
CA ASP A 263 5.10 1.40 18.20
C ASP A 263 3.58 1.55 17.98
N LEU A 264 3.09 1.05 16.85
CA LEU A 264 1.69 1.21 16.43
C LEU A 264 0.73 0.16 17.02
N VAL A 265 1.22 -1.04 17.33
CA VAL A 265 0.36 -2.13 17.84
C VAL A 265 0.36 -2.21 19.36
N LYS A 266 1.29 -1.55 20.01
CA LYS A 266 1.40 -1.47 21.48
C LYS A 266 1.39 -2.85 22.15
N LYS A 267 0.28 -3.25 22.77
CA LYS A 267 0.15 -4.49 23.54
C LYS A 267 -0.01 -5.77 22.69
N LYS A 268 -0.17 -5.65 21.36
CA LYS A 268 -0.43 -6.81 20.48
C LYS A 268 0.82 -7.29 19.72
N VAL A 269 1.97 -7.01 20.27
CA VAL A 269 3.28 -7.49 19.75
C VAL A 269 3.33 -9.01 19.78
N PRO A 270 3.92 -9.66 18.75
CA PRO A 270 4.07 -11.10 18.74
C PRO A 270 4.79 -11.63 19.97
N CYS A 271 4.29 -12.74 20.51
CA CYS A 271 4.95 -13.44 21.61
C CYS A 271 6.37 -13.85 21.21
N GLN A 272 7.31 -13.68 22.12
CA GLN A 272 8.72 -14.06 21.93
C GLN A 272 9.19 -15.07 22.98
N ASN A 273 8.60 -15.04 24.18
CA ASN A 273 8.99 -15.89 25.30
C ASN A 273 8.01 -17.07 25.40
N ARG A 274 8.56 -18.30 25.34
CA ARG A 274 7.78 -19.56 25.45
C ARG A 274 7.03 -19.72 26.78
N LYS A 275 7.46 -19.04 27.85
CA LYS A 275 6.83 -19.07 29.17
C LYS A 275 5.67 -18.07 29.31
N LYS A 276 5.55 -17.10 28.37
CA LYS A 276 4.52 -16.05 28.39
C LYS A 276 3.82 -15.95 27.03
N LEU A 277 3.04 -16.96 26.73
CA LEU A 277 2.29 -17.04 25.47
C LEU A 277 0.87 -16.48 25.65
N CYS A 278 0.37 -15.76 24.65
CA CYS A 278 -1.06 -15.47 24.55
C CYS A 278 -1.85 -16.74 24.20
N SER A 279 -3.17 -16.74 24.37
CA SER A 279 -4.05 -17.89 24.11
C SER A 279 -3.81 -18.50 22.73
N ALA A 280 -3.73 -17.70 21.69
CA ALA A 280 -3.52 -18.21 20.33
C ALA A 280 -2.13 -18.84 20.13
N CYS A 281 -1.05 -18.24 20.63
CA CYS A 281 0.28 -18.82 20.52
C CYS A 281 0.43 -20.09 21.36
N ASN A 282 -0.26 -20.17 22.51
CA ASN A 282 -0.33 -21.37 23.30
C ASN A 282 -1.05 -22.52 22.57
N LEU A 283 -2.17 -22.21 21.89
CA LEU A 283 -2.96 -23.22 21.18
C LEU A 283 -2.36 -23.60 19.82
N PHE A 284 -2.00 -22.60 18.99
CA PHE A 284 -1.55 -22.80 17.61
C PHE A 284 -0.03 -22.83 17.46
N GLY A 285 0.72 -22.62 18.51
CA GLY A 285 2.17 -22.57 18.46
C GLY A 285 2.72 -21.23 18.01
N MET A 286 4.03 -21.10 18.17
CA MET A 286 4.82 -19.91 17.84
C MET A 286 6.09 -20.33 17.11
N ALA A 287 6.37 -19.73 15.95
CA ALA A 287 7.58 -19.96 15.16
C ALA A 287 8.50 -18.72 15.27
N ARG A 288 9.24 -18.64 16.34
CA ARG A 288 10.25 -17.61 16.65
C ARG A 288 11.50 -18.30 17.17
N GLU A 289 12.49 -17.55 17.69
CA GLU A 289 13.70 -18.13 18.26
C GLU A 289 13.38 -19.19 19.34
N GLU A 290 12.48 -18.88 20.25
CA GLU A 290 11.93 -19.86 21.20
C GLU A 290 10.68 -20.54 20.61
N ALA A 291 10.83 -21.37 19.60
CA ALA A 291 9.71 -22.02 18.94
C ALA A 291 8.89 -22.92 19.87
N VAL A 292 7.57 -22.88 19.72
CA VAL A 292 6.64 -23.74 20.47
C VAL A 292 5.70 -24.43 19.48
N GLY A 293 5.59 -25.77 19.58
CA GLY A 293 4.65 -26.56 18.79
C GLY A 293 3.20 -26.22 19.11
N GLY A 294 2.34 -26.32 18.09
CA GLY A 294 0.90 -26.16 18.31
C GLY A 294 0.28 -27.41 18.92
N ARG A 295 -0.72 -27.20 19.77
CA ARG A 295 -1.52 -28.24 20.45
C ARG A 295 -2.71 -28.71 19.60
N VAL A 296 -2.94 -28.06 18.45
CA VAL A 296 -4.00 -28.42 17.49
C VAL A 296 -3.42 -28.73 16.12
N ARG A 297 -3.89 -29.81 15.52
CA ARG A 297 -3.57 -30.23 14.16
C ARG A 297 -4.86 -30.30 13.34
N ILE A 298 -4.87 -29.62 12.21
CA ILE A 298 -6.02 -29.54 11.31
C ILE A 298 -5.68 -30.27 10.02
N THR A 299 -6.52 -31.24 9.65
CA THR A 299 -6.34 -31.99 8.40
C THR A 299 -6.83 -31.19 7.20
N ASP A 300 -6.47 -31.65 6.00
CA ASP A 300 -7.14 -31.18 4.79
C ASP A 300 -8.62 -31.53 4.84
N ALA A 301 -9.47 -30.65 4.32
CA ALA A 301 -10.89 -30.91 4.17
C ALA A 301 -11.14 -31.57 2.81
N ARG A 302 -11.74 -32.76 2.83
CA ARG A 302 -12.11 -33.51 1.63
C ARG A 302 -13.56 -33.27 1.28
N ALA A 303 -13.85 -33.22 -0.02
CA ALA A 303 -15.23 -33.08 -0.49
C ALA A 303 -16.10 -34.23 -0.01
N LYS A 304 -17.34 -33.92 0.37
CA LYS A 304 -18.39 -34.83 0.75
C LYS A 304 -19.48 -34.79 -0.33
N GLY A 305 -19.39 -35.73 -1.26
CA GLY A 305 -20.21 -35.72 -2.46
C GLY A 305 -19.60 -34.95 -3.63
N GLU A 306 -20.38 -34.77 -4.68
CA GLU A 306 -19.94 -34.07 -5.89
C GLU A 306 -19.83 -32.57 -5.66
N VAL A 307 -18.73 -31.95 -6.14
CA VAL A 307 -18.55 -30.52 -6.17
C VAL A 307 -18.83 -30.00 -7.58
N LYS A 308 -19.84 -29.16 -7.71
CA LYS A 308 -20.14 -28.46 -8.96
C LYS A 308 -19.17 -27.28 -9.13
N TRP A 309 -18.72 -27.08 -10.38
CA TRP A 309 -17.72 -26.05 -10.70
C TRP A 309 -18.23 -25.04 -11.71
N GLN A 310 -18.04 -23.79 -11.41
CA GLN A 310 -18.08 -22.73 -12.39
C GLN A 310 -16.66 -22.56 -12.95
N LYS A 311 -16.46 -23.05 -14.19
CA LYS A 311 -15.15 -23.08 -14.82
C LYS A 311 -14.80 -21.75 -15.49
N ASN A 312 -13.50 -21.44 -15.52
CA ASN A 312 -12.92 -20.35 -16.29
C ASN A 312 -13.58 -18.99 -16.00
N VAL A 313 -13.82 -18.70 -14.71
CA VAL A 313 -14.44 -17.44 -14.29
C VAL A 313 -13.37 -16.36 -14.17
N LYS A 314 -13.47 -15.32 -15.00
CA LYS A 314 -12.65 -14.14 -14.86
C LYS A 314 -13.18 -13.27 -13.72
N LEU A 315 -12.37 -13.05 -12.70
CA LEU A 315 -12.73 -12.19 -11.59
C LEU A 315 -12.44 -10.72 -11.89
N LYS A 316 -13.25 -9.82 -11.33
CA LYS A 316 -12.93 -8.39 -11.30
C LYS A 316 -11.56 -8.17 -10.68
N THR A 317 -10.88 -7.14 -11.13
CA THR A 317 -9.55 -6.79 -10.65
C THR A 317 -9.53 -6.56 -9.15
N LEU A 318 -8.61 -7.22 -8.47
CA LEU A 318 -8.37 -7.07 -7.03
C LEU A 318 -7.05 -6.32 -6.81
N ALA A 319 -7.13 -5.20 -6.14
CA ALA A 319 -5.94 -4.45 -5.76
C ALA A 319 -5.20 -5.12 -4.58
N THR A 320 -3.88 -5.05 -4.60
CA THR A 320 -3.06 -5.46 -3.46
C THR A 320 -3.33 -4.54 -2.26
N PRO A 321 -3.46 -5.07 -1.04
CA PRO A 321 -3.56 -4.26 0.17
C PRO A 321 -2.37 -3.29 0.27
N ARG A 322 -2.65 -1.99 0.44
CA ARG A 322 -1.62 -0.94 0.49
C ARG A 322 -1.68 -0.24 1.84
N TYR A 323 -0.91 -0.69 2.80
CA TYR A 323 -0.79 -0.03 4.11
C TYR A 323 -0.25 1.42 4.02
N SER A 324 0.40 1.77 2.90
CA SER A 324 0.75 3.16 2.60
C SER A 324 -0.46 4.10 2.48
N TYR A 325 -1.68 3.54 2.38
CA TYR A 325 -2.93 4.29 2.45
C TYR A 325 -3.44 4.30 3.91
N TRP A 326 -2.80 5.09 4.76
CA TRP A 326 -3.04 5.15 6.21
C TRP A 326 -4.53 5.28 6.62
N PRO A 327 -5.46 5.96 5.89
CA PRO A 327 -6.84 6.09 6.35
C PRO A 327 -7.57 4.77 6.57
N PHE A 328 -7.15 3.70 5.87
CA PHE A 328 -7.77 2.39 6.01
C PHE A 328 -7.09 1.49 7.04
N TYR A 329 -5.90 1.83 7.49
CA TYR A 329 -5.10 0.98 8.39
C TYR A 329 -4.83 1.61 9.74
N ALA A 330 -4.84 2.94 9.83
CA ALA A 330 -4.66 3.65 11.08
C ALA A 330 -5.99 3.85 11.80
N LYS A 331 -5.95 3.74 13.13
CA LYS A 331 -7.02 4.12 14.05
C LYS A 331 -6.56 5.37 14.78
N THR A 332 -7.38 6.41 14.76
CA THR A 332 -7.12 7.66 15.48
C THR A 332 -8.45 8.23 15.98
N ASN A 333 -8.39 8.96 17.06
CA ASN A 333 -9.52 9.70 17.60
C ASN A 333 -9.64 11.11 17.00
N SER A 334 -8.62 11.54 16.25
CA SER A 334 -8.59 12.85 15.62
C SER A 334 -8.07 12.72 14.19
N PHE A 335 -8.84 13.25 13.24
CA PHE A 335 -8.45 13.34 11.83
C PHE A 335 -7.86 14.70 11.48
N LYS A 336 -7.46 15.50 12.50
CA LYS A 336 -6.80 16.78 12.26
C LYS A 336 -5.52 16.58 11.48
N TYR A 337 -5.40 17.31 10.40
CA TYR A 337 -4.19 17.33 9.56
C TYR A 337 -2.98 17.91 10.34
N PRO A 338 -1.78 17.38 10.19
CA PRO A 338 -1.42 16.18 9.41
C PRO A 338 -1.49 14.90 10.26
N THR A 339 -2.46 14.04 9.99
CA THR A 339 -2.53 12.71 10.61
C THR A 339 -1.89 11.67 9.70
N ASP A 340 -0.95 10.93 10.20
CA ASP A 340 -0.32 9.77 9.55
C ASP A 340 0.18 8.78 10.60
N TYR A 341 1.00 7.81 10.21
CA TYR A 341 1.54 6.82 11.14
C TYR A 341 2.52 7.36 12.19
N GLU A 342 3.01 8.58 12.05
CA GLU A 342 3.88 9.24 13.04
C GLU A 342 3.11 10.11 14.03
N SER A 343 1.81 10.24 13.87
CA SER A 343 0.97 10.98 14.81
C SER A 343 0.88 10.23 16.14
N PRO A 344 1.06 10.90 17.29
CA PRO A 344 1.23 10.25 18.61
C PRO A 344 0.06 9.36 19.04
N GLU A 345 -1.15 9.67 18.56
CA GLU A 345 -2.38 8.96 18.93
C GLU A 345 -2.76 7.83 17.96
N VAL A 346 -1.96 7.60 16.93
CA VAL A 346 -2.28 6.62 15.91
C VAL A 346 -1.92 5.21 16.36
N GLU A 347 -2.83 4.30 16.14
CA GLU A 347 -2.67 2.86 16.31
C GLU A 347 -3.06 2.14 15.02
N ILE A 348 -2.57 0.92 14.85
CA ILE A 348 -3.07 0.02 13.78
C ILE A 348 -4.47 -0.46 14.14
N ARG A 349 -5.38 -0.47 13.16
CA ARG A 349 -6.76 -0.94 13.33
C ARG A 349 -6.87 -2.42 13.75
N GLY A 350 -5.86 -3.22 13.52
CA GLY A 350 -5.84 -4.64 13.85
C GLY A 350 -5.92 -5.52 12.61
N ARG A 351 -6.79 -6.54 12.63
CA ARG A 351 -6.90 -7.54 11.56
C ARG A 351 -7.91 -7.14 10.50
N LYS A 352 -7.65 -7.55 9.25
CA LYS A 352 -8.51 -7.27 8.12
C LYS A 352 -9.54 -8.38 7.93
N TYR A 353 -10.82 -8.02 7.95
CA TYR A 353 -11.96 -8.87 7.62
C TYR A 353 -12.70 -8.31 6.40
N TYR A 354 -13.59 -9.13 5.83
CA TYR A 354 -14.41 -8.76 4.68
C TYR A 354 -15.87 -9.07 4.98
N TRP A 355 -16.74 -8.16 4.62
CA TRP A 355 -18.18 -8.37 4.68
C TRP A 355 -18.62 -9.53 3.78
N HIS A 356 -19.69 -10.19 4.16
CA HIS A 356 -20.38 -11.13 3.29
C HIS A 356 -21.25 -10.35 2.31
N ILE A 357 -21.43 -10.91 1.11
CA ILE A 357 -22.27 -10.32 0.06
C ILE A 357 -23.24 -11.43 -0.38
N PRO A 358 -24.44 -11.53 0.23
CA PRO A 358 -25.40 -12.58 -0.08
C PRO A 358 -25.76 -12.66 -1.56
N GLU A 359 -25.91 -11.52 -2.20
CA GLU A 359 -26.25 -11.41 -3.62
C GLU A 359 -25.24 -12.11 -4.54
N ALA A 360 -23.98 -12.25 -4.14
CA ALA A 360 -22.95 -12.94 -4.94
C ALA A 360 -23.29 -14.42 -5.17
N ALA A 361 -24.14 -15.02 -4.35
CA ALA A 361 -24.63 -16.39 -4.56
C ALA A 361 -25.56 -16.52 -5.77
N HIS A 362 -26.27 -15.46 -6.13
CA HIS A 362 -27.30 -15.45 -7.17
C HIS A 362 -26.94 -14.56 -8.36
N ASN A 363 -26.17 -13.50 -8.14
CA ASN A 363 -25.76 -12.55 -9.15
C ASN A 363 -24.25 -12.62 -9.44
N LYS A 364 -23.89 -13.34 -10.49
CA LYS A 364 -22.49 -13.53 -10.91
C LYS A 364 -21.81 -12.25 -11.37
N ASN A 365 -22.57 -11.21 -11.74
CA ASN A 365 -22.02 -9.93 -12.19
C ASN A 365 -21.29 -9.16 -11.05
N ILE A 366 -21.54 -9.53 -9.80
CA ILE A 366 -20.85 -8.94 -8.65
C ILE A 366 -19.35 -9.23 -8.70
N TYR A 367 -18.95 -10.45 -9.05
CA TYR A 367 -17.54 -10.87 -9.02
C TYR A 367 -16.93 -11.11 -10.40
N ARG A 368 -17.72 -11.32 -11.46
CA ARG A 368 -17.21 -11.53 -12.82
C ARG A 368 -16.81 -10.23 -13.48
N ASP A 369 -15.69 -10.26 -14.19
CA ASP A 369 -15.31 -9.21 -15.12
C ASP A 369 -15.94 -9.50 -16.49
N LEU A 370 -16.89 -8.66 -16.88
CA LEU A 370 -17.66 -8.81 -18.13
C LEU A 370 -17.03 -8.04 -19.30
N ARG A 371 -15.91 -7.35 -19.09
CA ARG A 371 -15.23 -6.58 -20.13
C ARG A 371 -14.65 -7.52 -21.21
N LYS A 372 -14.75 -7.13 -22.47
CA LYS A 372 -14.10 -7.82 -23.59
C LYS A 372 -12.58 -7.79 -23.40
N GLU A 373 -11.89 -8.86 -23.80
CA GLU A 373 -10.44 -9.01 -23.61
C GLU A 373 -9.61 -7.89 -24.25
N GLU A 374 -10.08 -7.35 -25.38
CA GLU A 374 -9.45 -6.24 -26.12
C GLU A 374 -9.31 -4.95 -25.29
N ASN A 375 -10.14 -4.76 -24.27
CA ASN A 375 -10.17 -3.56 -23.41
C ASN A 375 -9.50 -3.75 -22.05
N ILE A 376 -8.87 -4.89 -21.83
CA ILE A 376 -8.26 -5.19 -20.53
C ILE A 376 -6.76 -5.02 -20.68
N ASN A 377 -6.22 -3.96 -20.06
CA ASN A 377 -4.81 -3.96 -19.75
C ASN A 377 -4.49 -5.27 -19.05
N GLN A 378 -3.57 -6.06 -19.60
CA GLN A 378 -3.16 -7.38 -19.09
C GLN A 378 -2.46 -7.26 -17.71
N ASN A 379 -2.97 -6.43 -16.84
CA ASN A 379 -2.47 -6.29 -15.50
C ASN A 379 -2.71 -7.59 -14.75
N MET A 380 -1.67 -8.16 -14.18
CA MET A 380 -1.62 -9.42 -13.42
C MET A 380 -2.55 -9.47 -12.18
N GLN A 381 -3.45 -8.51 -12.01
CA GLN A 381 -4.40 -8.40 -10.89
C GLN A 381 -5.75 -9.06 -11.19
N SER A 382 -6.00 -9.46 -12.41
CA SER A 382 -7.15 -10.28 -12.79
C SER A 382 -6.68 -11.65 -13.26
N GLY A 383 -7.46 -12.68 -12.97
CA GLY A 383 -7.13 -14.05 -13.36
C GLY A 383 -8.40 -14.87 -13.58
N TYR A 384 -8.23 -15.99 -14.27
CA TYR A 384 -9.28 -17.00 -14.45
C TYR A 384 -9.22 -18.03 -13.34
N PHE A 385 -10.36 -18.37 -12.79
CA PHE A 385 -10.49 -19.32 -11.67
C PHE A 385 -11.64 -20.27 -11.89
N ASP A 386 -11.45 -21.50 -11.44
CA ASP A 386 -12.55 -22.43 -11.27
C ASP A 386 -13.10 -22.25 -9.84
N LEU A 387 -14.38 -21.97 -9.74
CA LEU A 387 -15.05 -21.71 -8.47
C LEU A 387 -15.91 -22.91 -8.10
N ALA A 388 -15.71 -23.44 -6.88
CA ALA A 388 -16.64 -24.38 -6.29
C ALA A 388 -18.00 -23.69 -6.06
N ASP A 389 -19.06 -24.30 -6.51
CA ASP A 389 -20.39 -23.72 -6.46
C ASP A 389 -20.98 -23.77 -5.03
N THR A 390 -21.98 -22.94 -4.81
CA THR A 390 -22.72 -22.90 -3.54
C THR A 390 -23.28 -24.27 -3.19
N GLY A 391 -23.27 -24.63 -1.91
CA GLY A 391 -23.74 -25.90 -1.41
C GLY A 391 -22.69 -27.03 -1.41
N SER A 392 -21.49 -26.80 -1.91
CA SER A 392 -20.37 -27.74 -1.82
C SER A 392 -20.03 -28.04 -0.35
N LYS A 393 -19.91 -29.31 -0.01
CA LYS A 393 -19.64 -29.75 1.37
C LYS A 393 -18.26 -30.38 1.48
N PHE A 394 -17.55 -30.06 2.54
CA PHE A 394 -16.23 -30.60 2.86
C PHE A 394 -16.16 -31.01 4.31
N GLU A 395 -15.42 -32.06 4.61
CA GLU A 395 -15.23 -32.61 5.95
C GLU A 395 -13.74 -32.61 6.31
N PHE A 396 -13.41 -32.17 7.52
CA PHE A 396 -12.05 -32.18 8.07
C PHE A 396 -12.06 -32.54 9.55
N ARG A 397 -10.89 -32.84 10.10
CA ARG A 397 -10.71 -33.18 11.51
C ARG A 397 -9.74 -32.23 12.18
N ILE A 398 -10.02 -31.93 13.43
CA ILE A 398 -9.11 -31.20 14.31
C ILE A 398 -8.73 -32.15 15.45
N TYR A 399 -7.45 -32.46 15.52
CA TYR A 399 -6.88 -33.17 16.64
C TYR A 399 -6.33 -32.13 17.63
N TYR A 400 -6.60 -32.33 18.90
CA TYR A 400 -6.10 -31.45 19.96
C TYR A 400 -5.49 -32.26 21.11
N ASN A 401 -4.49 -31.71 21.76
CA ASN A 401 -3.78 -32.37 22.86
C ASN A 401 -3.43 -31.34 23.94
N GLU A 402 -3.63 -31.72 25.21
CA GLU A 402 -3.25 -30.91 26.38
C GLU A 402 -3.78 -29.46 26.35
N ILE A 403 -5.01 -29.28 25.94
CA ILE A 403 -5.68 -27.97 25.97
C ILE A 403 -6.59 -27.86 27.18
N THR A 404 -6.79 -26.64 27.68
CA THR A 404 -7.72 -26.38 28.78
C THR A 404 -9.17 -26.41 28.26
N THR A 405 -10.13 -26.61 29.17
CA THR A 405 -11.56 -26.51 28.84
C THR A 405 -11.89 -25.16 28.20
N VAL A 406 -11.35 -24.07 28.74
CA VAL A 406 -11.54 -22.73 28.18
C VAL A 406 -11.02 -22.63 26.75
N GLN A 407 -9.83 -23.17 26.46
CA GLN A 407 -9.29 -23.18 25.10
C GLN A 407 -10.11 -24.02 24.15
N LEU A 408 -10.66 -25.15 24.62
CA LEU A 408 -11.56 -25.99 23.83
C LEU A 408 -12.85 -25.24 23.49
N ASP A 409 -13.44 -24.58 24.45
CA ASP A 409 -14.66 -23.80 24.26
C ASP A 409 -14.43 -22.58 23.35
N GLU A 410 -13.33 -21.87 23.51
CA GLU A 410 -12.91 -20.80 22.59
C GLU A 410 -12.70 -21.32 21.16
N LEU A 411 -12.13 -22.53 21.01
CA LEU A 411 -11.93 -23.17 19.71
C LEU A 411 -13.26 -23.57 19.07
N LYS A 412 -14.17 -24.20 19.83
CA LYS A 412 -15.53 -24.54 19.36
C LYS A 412 -16.28 -23.28 18.92
N TRP A 413 -16.26 -22.24 19.76
CA TRP A 413 -16.90 -20.98 19.41
C TRP A 413 -16.30 -20.38 18.13
N THR A 414 -14.96 -20.41 18.00
CA THR A 414 -14.25 -19.94 16.80
C THR A 414 -14.70 -20.69 15.55
N LEU A 415 -14.89 -21.99 15.63
CA LEU A 415 -15.33 -22.82 14.50
C LEU A 415 -16.75 -22.46 14.06
N CYS A 416 -17.66 -22.35 15.01
CA CYS A 416 -19.09 -22.19 14.74
C CYS A 416 -19.57 -20.74 14.82
N LEU A 417 -18.72 -19.80 15.24
CA LEU A 417 -19.05 -18.38 15.43
C LEU A 417 -20.28 -18.16 16.32
N GLY A 418 -20.45 -19.01 17.32
CA GLY A 418 -21.58 -19.00 18.23
C GLY A 418 -22.80 -19.79 17.78
N GLU A 419 -22.82 -20.35 16.56
CA GLU A 419 -23.97 -21.08 16.00
C GLU A 419 -23.56 -22.44 15.41
N ASN A 420 -23.74 -23.54 16.16
CA ASN A 420 -23.44 -24.89 15.66
C ASN A 420 -24.61 -25.48 14.88
N ARG A 421 -25.06 -24.82 13.81
CA ARG A 421 -26.14 -25.28 12.94
C ARG A 421 -25.95 -24.86 11.49
N LEU A 422 -26.29 -25.68 10.53
CA LEU A 422 -26.10 -25.45 9.10
C LEU A 422 -26.97 -24.29 8.55
N ASN A 423 -28.12 -24.06 9.15
CA ASN A 423 -29.05 -23.00 8.72
C ASN A 423 -28.89 -21.69 9.47
N GLY A 424 -27.88 -21.54 10.32
CA GLY A 424 -27.55 -20.27 10.99
C GLY A 424 -26.95 -19.26 10.00
N ASN A 425 -26.74 -18.03 10.44
CA ASN A 425 -26.26 -16.93 9.59
C ASN A 425 -24.74 -16.69 9.68
N SER A 426 -24.08 -17.26 10.68
CA SER A 426 -22.66 -17.00 10.91
C SER A 426 -21.76 -17.76 9.94
N CYS A 427 -20.92 -17.04 9.19
CA CYS A 427 -20.03 -17.58 8.17
C CYS A 427 -18.60 -17.08 8.33
N HIS A 428 -17.64 -17.90 7.96
CA HIS A 428 -16.25 -17.52 7.76
C HIS A 428 -15.97 -17.04 6.33
N LYS A 429 -14.82 -16.42 6.11
CA LYS A 429 -14.28 -16.11 4.79
C LYS A 429 -13.05 -16.96 4.49
N LEU A 430 -13.11 -17.80 3.47
CA LEU A 430 -12.04 -18.70 3.05
C LEU A 430 -11.76 -18.53 1.54
N GLY A 431 -10.53 -18.72 1.12
CA GLY A 431 -10.14 -18.71 -0.29
C GLY A 431 -9.88 -17.30 -0.86
N ARG A 432 -9.92 -17.22 -2.18
CA ARG A 432 -9.71 -15.98 -2.95
C ARG A 432 -11.03 -15.25 -3.24
N GLY A 433 -10.94 -14.03 -3.75
CA GLY A 433 -12.12 -13.25 -4.13
C GLY A 433 -13.00 -12.79 -2.95
N LYS A 434 -12.49 -12.83 -1.72
CA LYS A 434 -13.23 -12.39 -0.52
C LYS A 434 -13.83 -10.98 -0.63
N PRO A 435 -13.10 -9.98 -1.19
CA PRO A 435 -13.65 -8.64 -1.40
C PRO A 435 -14.79 -8.58 -2.41
N LEU A 436 -14.92 -9.58 -3.25
CA LEU A 436 -15.95 -9.72 -4.28
C LEU A 436 -17.14 -10.60 -3.83
N GLY A 437 -17.25 -10.87 -2.55
CA GLY A 437 -18.33 -11.68 -1.99
C GLY A 437 -18.08 -13.19 -1.95
N LEU A 438 -17.01 -13.67 -2.59
CA LEU A 438 -16.69 -15.09 -2.62
C LEU A 438 -16.16 -15.62 -1.28
N GLY A 439 -16.13 -16.95 -1.15
CA GLY A 439 -15.52 -17.66 -0.04
C GLY A 439 -16.28 -17.60 1.28
N SER A 440 -17.56 -17.34 1.28
CA SER A 440 -18.40 -17.48 2.47
C SER A 440 -18.62 -18.96 2.76
N VAL A 441 -18.14 -19.43 3.91
CA VAL A 441 -18.23 -20.84 4.32
C VAL A 441 -18.75 -20.94 5.75
N LYS A 442 -19.61 -21.92 5.97
CA LYS A 442 -20.14 -22.26 7.28
C LYS A 442 -19.41 -23.49 7.82
N VAL A 443 -19.09 -23.44 9.08
CA VAL A 443 -18.46 -24.58 9.79
C VAL A 443 -19.38 -25.03 10.92
N CYS A 444 -19.62 -26.35 10.98
CA CYS A 444 -20.35 -26.97 12.06
C CYS A 444 -19.58 -28.16 12.61
N ILE A 445 -19.61 -28.34 13.90
CA ILE A 445 -19.07 -29.52 14.57
C ILE A 445 -20.12 -30.63 14.52
N ILE A 446 -19.76 -31.73 13.90
CA ILE A 446 -20.68 -32.89 13.74
C ILE A 446 -20.41 -33.98 14.76
N ASN A 447 -19.17 -34.06 15.26
CA ASN A 447 -18.78 -35.05 16.26
C ASN A 447 -17.61 -34.56 17.08
N GLN A 448 -17.53 -34.92 18.35
CA GLN A 448 -16.41 -34.74 19.22
C GLN A 448 -16.16 -36.02 20.04
N THR A 449 -14.89 -36.43 20.07
CA THR A 449 -14.46 -37.61 20.84
C THR A 449 -13.27 -37.21 21.67
N GLU A 450 -13.26 -37.58 22.93
CA GLU A 450 -12.12 -37.37 23.83
C GLU A 450 -11.61 -38.74 24.28
N ARG A 451 -10.31 -38.99 24.14
CA ARG A 451 -9.62 -40.13 24.72
C ARG A 451 -8.94 -39.74 26.00
N LYS A 452 -9.40 -40.28 27.10
CA LYS A 452 -8.64 -40.35 28.35
C LYS A 452 -7.83 -41.65 28.33
N LEU A 453 -6.89 -41.85 29.23
CA LEU A 453 -5.98 -43.00 29.28
C LEU A 453 -6.69 -44.38 29.21
N SER A 454 -7.97 -44.41 29.26
CA SER A 454 -8.96 -45.48 28.87
C SER A 454 -10.34 -44.86 29.05
N PRO A 455 -11.42 -45.40 28.70
CA PRO A 455 -12.01 -45.64 27.44
C PRO A 455 -12.29 -44.34 26.62
N GLU A 456 -12.74 -44.51 25.39
CA GLU A 456 -13.18 -43.41 24.52
C GLU A 456 -14.55 -42.90 24.95
N TYR A 457 -14.69 -41.60 25.18
CA TYR A 457 -15.95 -40.93 25.49
C TYR A 457 -16.46 -40.17 24.28
N HIS A 458 -17.73 -40.35 23.95
CA HIS A 458 -18.45 -39.44 23.06
C HIS A 458 -19.09 -38.36 23.90
N LEU A 459 -18.64 -37.13 23.69
CA LEU A 459 -19.21 -35.96 24.36
C LEU A 459 -20.39 -35.46 23.54
N GLU A 460 -21.51 -35.24 24.22
CA GLU A 460 -22.59 -34.48 23.60
C GLU A 460 -22.10 -33.06 23.31
N ILE A 461 -22.35 -32.60 22.10
CA ILE A 461 -22.04 -31.25 21.69
C ILE A 461 -23.06 -30.35 22.36
N GLU A 462 -22.66 -29.67 23.42
CA GLU A 462 -23.51 -28.69 24.07
C GLU A 462 -23.88 -27.58 23.08
N ASN A 463 -25.17 -27.39 22.83
CA ASN A 463 -25.72 -26.32 22.00
C ASN A 463 -25.67 -24.94 22.68
N ASN A 464 -24.81 -24.77 23.62
CA ASN A 464 -24.73 -23.57 24.50
C ASN A 464 -23.71 -22.52 24.01
N LEU A 465 -23.42 -22.49 22.71
CA LEU A 465 -22.44 -21.57 22.15
C LEU A 465 -22.87 -20.09 22.26
N GLU A 466 -24.17 -19.80 22.29
CA GLU A 466 -24.68 -18.45 22.53
C GLU A 466 -24.32 -17.96 23.94
N LYS A 467 -24.46 -18.82 24.96
CA LYS A 467 -24.06 -18.52 26.32
C LYS A 467 -22.56 -18.31 26.43
N LEU A 468 -21.77 -19.13 25.75
CA LEU A 468 -20.33 -18.99 25.66
C LEU A 468 -19.93 -17.68 24.98
N GLY A 469 -20.57 -17.30 23.88
CA GLY A 469 -20.37 -16.03 23.20
C GLY A 469 -20.61 -14.82 24.12
N GLY A 470 -21.64 -14.90 24.97
CA GLY A 470 -21.90 -13.89 26.00
C GLY A 470 -20.81 -13.80 27.08
N MET A 471 -20.22 -14.94 27.46
CA MET A 471 -19.10 -14.99 28.40
C MET A 471 -17.81 -14.43 27.76
N LEU A 472 -17.49 -14.86 26.54
CA LEU A 472 -16.33 -14.34 25.80
C LEU A 472 -16.44 -12.85 25.55
N HIS A 473 -17.65 -12.35 25.28
CA HIS A 473 -17.86 -10.93 25.08
C HIS A 473 -17.59 -10.09 26.35
N LYS A 474 -17.91 -10.62 27.52
CA LYS A 474 -17.54 -9.94 28.80
C LYS A 474 -16.04 -9.89 29.00
N GLN A 475 -15.32 -10.91 28.54
CA GLN A 475 -13.88 -11.04 28.66
C GLN A 475 -13.12 -10.34 27.52
N TYR A 476 -13.62 -10.44 26.27
CA TYR A 476 -12.97 -9.94 25.06
C TYR A 476 -13.89 -9.02 24.25
N LYS A 477 -13.53 -7.76 24.13
CA LYS A 477 -14.33 -6.73 23.45
C LYS A 477 -14.63 -7.05 21.98
N SER A 478 -13.76 -7.77 21.30
CA SER A 478 -13.81 -8.06 19.85
C SER A 478 -14.83 -9.14 19.44
N VAL A 479 -15.46 -9.84 20.40
CA VAL A 479 -16.43 -10.90 20.06
C VAL A 479 -17.65 -10.34 19.32
N LYS A 480 -18.20 -9.21 19.76
CA LYS A 480 -19.31 -8.54 19.05
C LYS A 480 -18.94 -8.12 17.63
N GLU A 481 -17.71 -7.68 17.43
CA GLU A 481 -17.21 -7.29 16.10
C GLU A 481 -17.14 -8.50 15.18
N ILE A 482 -16.67 -9.65 15.69
CA ILE A 482 -16.64 -10.89 14.93
C ILE A 482 -18.05 -11.40 14.63
N GLN A 483 -18.96 -11.40 15.60
CA GLN A 483 -20.36 -11.79 15.36
C GLN A 483 -20.98 -10.96 14.23
N ARG A 484 -20.81 -9.64 14.27
CA ARG A 484 -21.37 -8.74 13.27
C ARG A 484 -20.77 -8.92 11.88
N ILE A 485 -19.44 -9.02 11.77
CA ILE A 485 -18.79 -9.18 10.45
C ILE A 485 -19.01 -10.55 9.84
N SER A 486 -19.30 -11.55 10.67
CA SER A 486 -19.57 -12.92 10.27
C SER A 486 -21.03 -13.19 9.92
N ASP A 487 -21.95 -12.31 10.26
CA ASP A 487 -23.35 -12.42 9.89
C ASP A 487 -23.51 -12.28 8.38
N PHE A 488 -23.96 -13.35 7.73
CA PHE A 488 -24.06 -13.43 6.28
C PHE A 488 -25.08 -12.44 5.71
N ASN A 489 -26.16 -12.18 6.44
CA ASN A 489 -27.29 -11.38 5.97
C ASN A 489 -27.19 -9.91 6.36
N ILE A 490 -26.23 -9.50 7.19
CA ILE A 490 -26.15 -8.13 7.70
C ILE A 490 -26.00 -7.08 6.60
N MET A 491 -25.46 -7.47 5.45
CA MET A 491 -25.30 -6.64 4.27
C MET A 491 -26.33 -6.95 3.17
N GLU A 492 -27.41 -7.69 3.53
CA GLU A 492 -28.51 -7.89 2.61
C GLU A 492 -29.13 -6.56 2.19
N ASN A 493 -29.38 -6.39 0.90
CA ASN A 493 -29.84 -5.13 0.30
C ASN A 493 -28.91 -3.92 0.44
N LYS A 494 -27.65 -4.14 0.85
CA LYS A 494 -26.62 -3.09 0.90
C LYS A 494 -25.56 -3.34 -0.17
N LYS A 495 -25.15 -2.27 -0.84
CA LYS A 495 -24.11 -2.33 -1.84
C LYS A 495 -22.73 -2.38 -1.19
N VAL A 496 -22.06 -3.53 -1.29
CA VAL A 496 -20.71 -3.73 -0.79
C VAL A 496 -19.74 -3.74 -1.97
N GLU A 497 -19.01 -2.65 -2.14
CA GLU A 497 -18.07 -2.48 -3.25
C GLU A 497 -16.86 -1.63 -2.83
N TYR A 498 -15.86 -1.52 -3.70
CA TYR A 498 -14.79 -0.55 -3.52
C TYR A 498 -15.36 0.87 -3.65
N PRO A 499 -14.90 1.82 -2.80
CA PRO A 499 -15.33 3.21 -2.94
C PRO A 499 -14.91 3.77 -4.30
N MET A 500 -15.77 4.56 -4.93
CA MET A 500 -15.56 5.12 -6.27
C MET A 500 -16.03 6.58 -6.34
N ILE A 501 -15.53 7.28 -7.38
CA ILE A 501 -16.06 8.57 -7.79
C ILE A 501 -17.25 8.33 -8.70
N LEU A 502 -18.35 9.04 -8.45
CA LEU A 502 -19.51 9.02 -9.33
C LEU A 502 -19.28 9.97 -10.51
N CYS A 503 -19.42 9.44 -11.71
CA CYS A 503 -19.40 10.23 -12.93
C CYS A 503 -20.80 10.81 -13.20
N PRO A 504 -20.93 12.10 -13.55
CA PRO A 504 -22.20 12.69 -13.91
C PRO A 504 -22.86 11.95 -15.09
N GLU A 505 -24.18 11.84 -15.08
CA GLU A 505 -24.95 11.21 -16.18
C GLU A 505 -24.78 11.97 -17.50
N SER A 506 -24.54 13.27 -17.44
CA SER A 506 -24.27 14.14 -18.58
C SER A 506 -22.92 13.88 -19.28
N MET A 507 -22.06 13.02 -18.73
CA MET A 507 -20.77 12.69 -19.31
C MET A 507 -20.94 11.74 -20.51
N GLN A 508 -20.24 12.00 -21.63
CA GLN A 508 -20.24 11.12 -22.79
C GLN A 508 -19.80 9.70 -22.42
N GLU A 509 -20.44 8.69 -22.99
CA GLU A 509 -20.23 7.29 -22.62
C GLU A 509 -18.78 6.82 -22.79
N SER A 510 -18.10 7.27 -23.84
CA SER A 510 -16.68 6.99 -24.07
C SER A 510 -15.76 7.49 -22.94
N ASP A 511 -16.06 8.67 -22.39
CA ASP A 511 -15.30 9.25 -21.29
C ASP A 511 -15.70 8.63 -19.95
N ARG A 512 -16.98 8.27 -19.80
CA ARG A 512 -17.50 7.55 -18.63
C ARG A 512 -16.85 6.19 -18.49
N VAL A 513 -16.71 5.42 -19.57
CA VAL A 513 -16.03 4.11 -19.57
C VAL A 513 -14.57 4.23 -19.14
N LYS A 514 -13.81 5.17 -19.72
CA LYS A 514 -12.41 5.41 -19.35
C LYS A 514 -12.25 5.84 -17.88
N LYS A 515 -13.18 6.63 -17.36
CA LYS A 515 -13.14 7.13 -15.99
C LYS A 515 -13.64 6.10 -14.98
N ASN A 516 -14.57 5.24 -15.36
CA ASN A 516 -15.02 4.12 -14.53
C ASN A 516 -13.90 3.12 -14.25
N ASP A 517 -12.96 2.90 -15.17
CA ASP A 517 -11.79 2.06 -14.93
C ASP A 517 -10.87 2.62 -13.83
N LEU A 518 -10.87 3.93 -13.64
CA LEU A 518 -10.08 4.64 -12.63
C LEU A 518 -10.93 5.17 -11.46
N ALA A 519 -12.23 4.91 -11.46
CA ALA A 519 -13.16 5.52 -10.49
C ALA A 519 -12.76 5.25 -9.03
N SER A 520 -12.33 4.02 -8.72
CA SER A 520 -11.84 3.68 -7.39
C SER A 520 -10.48 4.31 -7.10
N HIS A 521 -9.55 4.31 -8.05
CA HIS A 521 -8.25 4.97 -7.88
C HIS A 521 -8.44 6.48 -7.62
N ASN A 522 -9.31 7.11 -8.36
CA ASN A 522 -9.62 8.53 -8.22
C ASN A 522 -10.24 8.85 -6.86
N TRP A 523 -11.12 7.97 -6.34
CA TRP A 523 -11.65 8.12 -4.98
C TRP A 523 -10.54 8.12 -3.93
N PHE A 524 -9.60 7.18 -3.99
CA PHE A 524 -8.48 7.11 -3.05
C PHE A 524 -7.56 8.34 -3.13
N SER A 525 -7.41 8.90 -4.31
CA SER A 525 -6.64 10.12 -4.54
C SER A 525 -7.37 11.34 -3.99
N GLU A 526 -8.67 11.46 -4.27
CA GLU A 526 -9.51 12.57 -3.82
C GLU A 526 -9.67 12.57 -2.29
N ASN A 527 -9.88 11.40 -1.69
CA ASN A 527 -9.97 11.27 -0.24
C ASN A 527 -8.74 11.84 0.48
N LYS A 528 -7.56 11.76 -0.11
CA LYS A 528 -6.31 12.31 0.41
C LYS A 528 -5.93 13.64 -0.22
N SER A 529 -6.82 14.29 -0.95
CA SER A 529 -6.54 15.58 -1.57
C SER A 529 -6.17 16.64 -0.52
N PRO A 530 -5.35 17.63 -0.87
CA PRO A 530 -5.01 18.73 0.03
C PRO A 530 -6.25 19.44 0.58
N LYS A 531 -7.30 19.58 -0.24
CA LYS A 531 -8.57 20.17 0.14
C LYS A 531 -9.23 19.36 1.25
N ASN A 532 -9.43 18.05 1.04
CA ASN A 532 -10.12 17.20 2.01
C ASN A 532 -9.34 17.09 3.33
N LYS A 533 -8.01 17.06 3.27
CA LYS A 533 -7.16 17.11 4.47
C LYS A 533 -7.34 18.43 5.23
N LYS A 534 -7.29 19.58 4.54
CA LYS A 534 -7.45 20.91 5.16
C LYS A 534 -8.84 21.10 5.77
N GLU A 535 -9.88 20.57 5.10
CA GLU A 535 -11.26 20.64 5.56
C GLU A 535 -11.64 19.54 6.55
N ASN A 536 -10.70 18.68 6.95
CA ASN A 536 -10.91 17.51 7.83
C ASN A 536 -11.99 16.54 7.30
N LYS A 537 -12.05 16.36 5.99
CA LYS A 537 -13.02 15.50 5.28
C LYS A 537 -12.42 14.17 4.80
N VAL A 538 -11.23 13.81 5.27
CA VAL A 538 -10.64 12.51 4.95
C VAL A 538 -11.47 11.40 5.57
N GLN A 539 -11.98 10.51 4.72
CA GLN A 539 -12.78 9.37 5.17
C GLN A 539 -11.88 8.20 5.54
N CYS A 540 -12.16 7.60 6.69
CA CYS A 540 -11.52 6.38 7.16
C CYS A 540 -12.53 5.26 7.20
N LEU A 541 -12.05 4.01 7.22
CA LEU A 541 -12.97 2.87 7.37
C LEU A 541 -13.77 3.05 8.67
N PRO A 542 -15.11 2.98 8.60
CA PRO A 542 -15.94 3.00 9.80
C PRO A 542 -15.68 1.77 10.67
N GLY A 543 -16.05 1.85 11.94
CA GLY A 543 -16.01 0.72 12.86
C GLY A 543 -16.98 -0.39 12.43
N ILE A 544 -16.65 -1.65 12.70
CA ILE A 544 -17.54 -2.79 12.38
C ILE A 544 -18.90 -2.67 13.07
N LEU A 545 -18.92 -2.10 14.29
CA LEU A 545 -20.14 -1.88 15.08
C LEU A 545 -20.86 -0.55 14.76
N SER A 546 -20.36 0.22 13.81
CA SER A 546 -21.02 1.46 13.37
C SER A 546 -22.40 1.16 12.78
N GLU A 547 -23.39 2.01 13.08
CA GLU A 547 -24.74 1.87 12.51
C GLU A 547 -24.72 1.99 11.00
N ASP A 548 -23.94 2.93 10.47
CA ASP A 548 -23.70 3.09 9.05
C ASP A 548 -22.21 2.86 8.73
N PRO A 549 -21.84 1.65 8.27
CA PRO A 549 -20.46 1.32 7.89
C PRO A 549 -20.11 1.79 6.47
N ALA A 550 -20.81 2.78 5.92
CA ALA A 550 -20.60 3.28 4.57
C ALA A 550 -19.43 4.28 4.47
N LEU A 551 -18.84 4.32 3.30
CA LEU A 551 -17.97 5.40 2.84
C LEU A 551 -18.74 6.20 1.79
N TYR A 552 -18.67 7.54 1.88
CA TYR A 552 -19.36 8.39 0.93
C TYR A 552 -18.64 8.44 -0.41
N TYR A 553 -19.39 8.54 -1.50
CA TYR A 553 -18.85 8.78 -2.83
C TYR A 553 -18.38 10.24 -2.94
N TYR A 554 -17.35 10.45 -3.78
CA TYR A 554 -17.00 11.79 -4.24
C TYR A 554 -17.57 11.99 -5.64
N GLU A 555 -18.07 13.17 -5.91
CA GLU A 555 -18.47 13.55 -7.26
C GLU A 555 -17.25 13.85 -8.13
N TYR A 556 -17.32 13.50 -9.39
CA TYR A 556 -16.28 13.82 -10.36
C TYR A 556 -16.24 15.33 -10.60
N MET A 557 -15.16 15.98 -10.20
CA MET A 557 -14.90 17.36 -10.57
C MET A 557 -14.07 17.40 -11.85
N ASP A 558 -14.61 17.98 -12.90
CA ASP A 558 -13.85 18.24 -14.14
C ASP A 558 -12.86 19.38 -13.91
N THR A 559 -11.61 19.01 -13.61
CA THR A 559 -10.53 19.97 -13.36
C THR A 559 -10.16 20.77 -14.61
N SER A 560 -10.56 20.36 -15.81
CA SER A 560 -10.35 21.14 -17.04
C SER A 560 -11.13 22.43 -17.05
N LYS A 561 -12.31 22.45 -16.41
CA LYS A 561 -13.12 23.68 -16.25
C LYS A 561 -12.57 24.65 -15.19
N LEU A 562 -11.84 24.16 -14.20
CA LEU A 562 -11.20 25.00 -13.19
C LEU A 562 -10.00 25.79 -13.77
N ASN A 563 -9.27 25.21 -14.71
CA ASN A 563 -8.17 25.87 -15.38
C ASN A 563 -8.64 26.91 -16.42
N SER A 564 -9.79 26.71 -17.06
CA SER A 564 -10.38 27.69 -17.97
C SER A 564 -10.90 28.93 -17.22
N ASN A 565 -11.42 28.77 -16.01
CA ASN A 565 -11.85 29.89 -15.18
C ASN A 565 -10.67 30.67 -14.57
N ARG A 566 -9.54 30.04 -14.27
CA ARG A 566 -8.32 30.74 -13.84
C ARG A 566 -7.69 31.54 -14.96
N SER A 567 -7.69 31.06 -16.20
CA SER A 567 -7.20 31.81 -17.34
C SER A 567 -8.07 33.02 -17.69
N ASN A 568 -9.40 32.89 -17.51
CA ASN A 568 -10.34 33.99 -17.74
C ASN A 568 -10.33 35.06 -16.64
N THR A 569 -10.03 34.69 -15.38
CA THR A 569 -9.87 35.67 -14.29
C THR A 569 -8.60 36.49 -14.44
N THR A 570 -7.49 35.83 -14.87
CA THR A 570 -6.21 36.51 -15.11
C THR A 570 -6.25 37.42 -16.34
N GLN A 571 -7.08 37.10 -17.34
CA GLN A 571 -7.30 37.98 -18.52
C GLN A 571 -8.23 39.16 -18.20
N LYS A 572 -9.23 38.97 -17.33
CA LYS A 572 -10.09 40.10 -16.89
C LYS A 572 -9.38 41.07 -15.96
N GLU A 573 -8.39 40.63 -15.20
CA GLU A 573 -7.55 41.51 -14.38
C GLU A 573 -6.49 42.26 -15.20
N LYS A 574 -6.00 41.69 -16.31
CA LYS A 574 -5.09 42.38 -17.24
C LYS A 574 -5.78 43.44 -18.08
N ASN A 575 -7.09 43.36 -18.30
CA ASN A 575 -7.86 44.36 -19.05
C ASN A 575 -8.48 45.47 -18.16
N ARG A 576 -8.16 45.48 -16.86
CA ARG A 576 -8.57 46.49 -15.89
C ARG A 576 -7.40 47.30 -15.28
N ARG A 577 -6.20 47.18 -15.87
CA ARG A 577 -5.05 48.05 -15.54
C ARG A 577 -4.62 48.83 -16.73
#